data_a43bd48c8180bed2ec98d9f993b97038
#
_entry.id   a43bd48c8180bed2ec98d9f993b97038
#
_cell.length_a   1.000
_cell.length_b   1.000
_cell.length_c   1.000
_cell.angle_alpha   90.00
_cell.angle_beta   90.00
_cell.angle_gamma   90.00
#
_symmetry.space_group_name_H-M   'P 1'
#
loop_
_entity.id
_entity.type
_entity.pdbx_description
1 polymer ?
#
loop_
_entity_poly.entity_id
_entity_poly.type
_entity_poly.pdbx_seq_one_letter_code
_entity_poly.pdbx_strand_id
1 'polypeptide(L)'
;MRFEAFIPFIFVAIFLVLAGIAVVGVLKQQRKTREQLAGLARRFGLELRRQEAKLGFEPPPTVAGRYRSRAVRFFNYTTGSGKNSTGWSAVAAAVGGAGGFTLELFPENFLTRIATALGMQDIRVGDPAFDQAFIVRSNDAAYAAAALLPEIRARLLAERPPSARGHLTIKDGEVRYAEVGAFDNEARVMRLAGMLEVVCDLAEVAEVYKV
;
A
#
# COMPACT_ATOMS: atom_id res chain seq x y z
N MET A 1 -36.99 2.10 46.99
CA MET A 1 -36.35 3.00 46.01
C MET A 1 -35.99 2.19 44.79
N ARG A 2 -36.55 2.54 43.61
CA ARG A 2 -36.44 1.74 42.39
C ARG A 2 -35.08 1.92 41.70
N PHE A 3 -34.06 1.22 42.14
CA PHE A 3 -32.75 1.17 41.48
C PHE A 3 -32.83 0.63 40.04
N GLU A 4 -33.80 -0.24 39.77
CA GLU A 4 -33.99 -0.86 38.44
C GLU A 4 -34.32 0.14 37.31
N ALA A 5 -34.95 1.28 37.66
CA ALA A 5 -35.31 2.29 36.65
C ALA A 5 -34.11 3.10 36.13
N PHE A 6 -32.95 3.11 36.82
CA PHE A 6 -31.76 3.85 36.43
C PHE A 6 -30.80 3.02 35.56
N ILE A 7 -30.93 1.69 35.55
CA ILE A 7 -30.05 0.78 34.79
C ILE A 7 -30.01 1.11 33.30
N PRO A 8 -31.15 1.29 32.58
CA PRO A 8 -31.12 1.61 31.15
C PRO A 8 -30.46 2.96 30.87
N PHE A 9 -30.58 3.95 31.71
CA PHE A 9 -29.94 5.26 31.54
C PHE A 9 -28.42 5.17 31.67
N ILE A 10 -27.92 4.31 32.57
CA ILE A 10 -26.48 4.05 32.72
C ILE A 10 -25.92 3.41 31.47
N PHE A 11 -26.62 2.41 30.91
CA PHE A 11 -26.18 1.78 29.65
C PHE A 11 -26.15 2.77 28.48
N VAL A 12 -27.16 3.62 28.33
CA VAL A 12 -27.20 4.67 27.30
C VAL A 12 -26.04 5.66 27.48
N ALA A 13 -25.79 6.10 28.73
CA ALA A 13 -24.68 7.01 29.02
C ALA A 13 -23.31 6.38 28.66
N ILE A 14 -23.08 5.14 29.06
CA ILE A 14 -21.86 4.39 28.71
C ILE A 14 -21.72 4.27 27.18
N PHE A 15 -22.80 3.90 26.49
CA PHE A 15 -22.80 3.81 25.03
C PHE A 15 -22.45 5.12 24.35
N LEU A 16 -23.03 6.25 24.80
CA LEU A 16 -22.72 7.58 24.26
C LEU A 16 -21.26 7.99 24.51
N VAL A 17 -20.72 7.68 25.68
CA VAL A 17 -19.31 7.93 25.99
C VAL A 17 -18.39 7.11 25.08
N LEU A 18 -18.66 5.81 24.94
CA LEU A 18 -17.87 4.93 24.06
C LEU A 18 -17.97 5.37 22.59
N ALA A 19 -19.15 5.74 22.12
CA ALA A 19 -19.35 6.28 20.77
C ALA A 19 -18.58 7.60 20.59
N GLY A 20 -18.59 8.49 21.56
CA GLY A 20 -17.80 9.73 21.54
C GLY A 20 -16.29 9.47 21.46
N ILE A 21 -15.78 8.53 22.27
CA ILE A 21 -14.36 8.13 22.23
C ILE A 21 -13.99 7.57 20.83
N ALA A 22 -14.85 6.71 20.27
CA ALA A 22 -14.63 6.14 18.94
C ALA A 22 -14.58 7.24 17.86
N VAL A 23 -15.50 8.20 17.88
CA VAL A 23 -15.52 9.33 16.95
C VAL A 23 -14.25 10.17 17.07
N VAL A 24 -13.83 10.52 18.28
CA VAL A 24 -12.58 11.27 18.50
C VAL A 24 -11.36 10.49 17.99
N GLY A 25 -11.32 9.17 18.18
CA GLY A 25 -10.27 8.30 17.65
C GLY A 25 -10.18 8.35 16.13
N VAL A 26 -11.32 8.21 15.45
CA VAL A 26 -11.40 8.30 13.98
C VAL A 26 -10.94 9.68 13.48
N LEU A 27 -11.39 10.76 14.09
CA LEU A 27 -11.00 12.12 13.71
C LEU A 27 -9.50 12.37 13.88
N LYS A 28 -8.89 11.90 14.99
CA LYS A 28 -7.44 11.96 15.20
C LYS A 28 -6.68 11.19 14.13
N GLN A 29 -7.13 9.99 13.81
CA GLN A 29 -6.50 9.16 12.76
C GLN A 29 -6.58 9.82 11.39
N GLN A 30 -7.74 10.36 11.02
CA GLN A 30 -7.91 11.10 9.77
C GLN A 30 -7.00 12.33 9.69
N ARG A 31 -6.92 13.11 10.78
CA ARG A 31 -6.04 14.27 10.85
C ARG A 31 -4.57 13.86 10.65
N LYS A 32 -4.11 12.83 11.37
CA LYS A 32 -2.74 12.32 11.25
C LYS A 32 -2.45 11.83 9.82
N THR A 33 -3.36 11.09 9.20
CA THR A 33 -3.25 10.67 7.80
C THR A 33 -3.10 11.87 6.85
N ARG A 34 -3.91 12.92 7.03
CA ARG A 34 -3.82 14.13 6.20
C ARG A 34 -2.49 14.87 6.39
N GLU A 35 -2.00 15.00 7.62
CA GLU A 35 -0.71 15.63 7.95
C GLU A 35 0.46 14.87 7.32
N GLN A 36 0.46 13.53 7.40
CA GLN A 36 1.48 12.68 6.78
C GLN A 36 1.46 12.77 5.25
N LEU A 37 0.30 12.71 4.63
CA LEU A 37 0.16 12.86 3.19
C LEU A 37 0.57 14.27 2.72
N ALA A 38 0.24 15.32 3.47
CA ALA A 38 0.71 16.68 3.18
C ALA A 38 2.23 16.80 3.30
N GLY A 39 2.84 16.06 4.24
CA GLY A 39 4.30 15.93 4.35
C GLY A 39 4.94 15.30 3.11
N LEU A 40 4.37 14.19 2.61
CA LEU A 40 4.81 13.54 1.37
C LEU A 40 4.66 14.47 0.16
N ALA A 41 3.54 15.17 0.05
CA ALA A 41 3.29 16.12 -1.03
C ALA A 41 4.39 17.19 -1.09
N ARG A 42 4.73 17.80 0.06
CA ARG A 42 5.81 18.79 0.16
C ARG A 42 7.19 18.21 -0.14
N ARG A 43 7.49 17.01 0.39
CA ARG A 43 8.80 16.35 0.22
C ARG A 43 9.11 16.05 -1.24
N PHE A 44 8.12 15.64 -2.02
CA PHE A 44 8.29 15.21 -3.41
C PHE A 44 7.78 16.21 -4.44
N GLY A 45 7.32 17.40 -4.03
CA GLY A 45 6.76 18.39 -4.95
C GLY A 45 5.47 17.92 -5.64
N LEU A 46 4.65 17.13 -4.93
CA LEU A 46 3.41 16.56 -5.43
C LEU A 46 2.20 17.33 -4.90
N GLU A 47 1.04 17.12 -5.50
CA GLU A 47 -0.23 17.75 -5.12
C GLU A 47 -1.04 16.86 -4.16
N LEU A 48 -1.58 17.45 -3.10
CA LEU A 48 -2.56 16.80 -2.24
C LEU A 48 -3.94 16.98 -2.86
N ARG A 49 -4.51 15.91 -3.41
CA ARG A 49 -5.83 15.90 -4.04
C ARG A 49 -6.87 15.34 -3.07
N ARG A 50 -7.91 16.12 -2.82
CA ARG A 50 -9.08 15.63 -2.09
C ARG A 50 -9.99 14.88 -3.05
N GLN A 51 -10.55 13.79 -2.57
CA GLN A 51 -11.58 13.06 -3.30
C GLN A 51 -12.95 13.61 -2.90
N GLU A 52 -13.89 13.63 -3.85
CA GLU A 52 -15.26 14.03 -3.54
C GLU A 52 -15.91 13.08 -2.53
N ALA A 53 -16.61 13.67 -1.57
CA ALA A 53 -17.35 12.90 -0.57
C ALA A 53 -18.44 12.07 -1.25
N LYS A 54 -18.44 10.76 -1.04
CA LYS A 54 -19.51 9.87 -1.47
C LYS A 54 -20.36 9.49 -0.26
N LEU A 55 -21.67 9.70 -0.33
CA LEU A 55 -22.63 9.36 0.74
C LEU A 55 -22.26 9.93 2.12
N GLY A 56 -21.71 11.16 2.18
CA GLY A 56 -21.31 11.78 3.44
C GLY A 56 -19.95 11.31 4.01
N PHE A 57 -19.29 10.35 3.37
CA PHE A 57 -17.94 9.92 3.70
C PHE A 57 -16.93 10.58 2.76
N GLU A 58 -16.01 11.36 3.33
CA GLU A 58 -14.85 11.90 2.61
C GLU A 58 -13.75 10.82 2.58
N PRO A 59 -13.41 10.27 1.39
CA PRO A 59 -12.32 9.30 1.28
C PRO A 59 -10.98 9.94 1.70
N PRO A 60 -9.99 9.16 2.17
CA PRO A 60 -8.66 9.69 2.43
C PRO A 60 -8.11 10.40 1.20
N PRO A 61 -7.44 11.56 1.37
CA PRO A 61 -6.85 12.28 0.25
C PRO A 61 -5.77 11.44 -0.43
N THR A 62 -5.52 11.73 -1.71
CA THR A 62 -4.44 11.14 -2.50
C THR A 62 -3.38 12.20 -2.75
N VAL A 63 -2.10 11.84 -2.65
CA VAL A 63 -1.00 12.67 -3.11
C VAL A 63 -0.60 12.20 -4.50
N ALA A 64 -0.64 13.07 -5.49
CA ALA A 64 -0.36 12.70 -6.88
C ALA A 64 0.35 13.83 -7.64
N GLY A 65 1.11 13.47 -8.66
CA GLY A 65 1.81 14.42 -9.51
C GLY A 65 2.82 13.73 -10.42
N ARG A 66 3.87 14.45 -10.79
CA ARG A 66 4.98 13.91 -11.59
C ARG A 66 6.26 13.88 -10.76
N TYR A 67 6.91 12.73 -10.77
CA TYR A 67 8.22 12.53 -10.17
C TYR A 67 9.11 11.78 -11.18
N ARG A 68 10.34 12.28 -11.44
CA ARG A 68 11.23 11.76 -12.51
C ARG A 68 10.50 11.62 -13.86
N SER A 69 9.72 12.66 -14.23
CA SER A 69 8.90 12.71 -15.46
C SER A 69 7.77 11.69 -15.56
N ARG A 70 7.48 10.94 -14.50
CA ARG A 70 6.51 9.86 -14.41
C ARG A 70 5.33 10.25 -13.52
N ALA A 71 4.13 9.83 -13.87
CA ALA A 71 2.97 10.00 -12.98
C ALA A 71 3.10 9.08 -11.78
N VAL A 72 3.02 9.66 -10.58
CA VAL A 72 3.13 8.92 -9.31
C VAL A 72 1.99 9.30 -8.38
N ARG A 73 1.65 8.39 -7.44
CA ARG A 73 0.63 8.64 -6.44
C ARG A 73 0.86 7.87 -5.14
N PHE A 74 0.52 8.51 -4.01
CA PHE A 74 0.35 7.85 -2.70
C PHE A 74 -1.14 7.87 -2.38
N PHE A 75 -1.71 6.73 -2.04
CA PHE A 75 -3.15 6.59 -1.85
C PHE A 75 -3.50 5.44 -0.91
N ASN A 76 -4.73 5.50 -0.37
CA ASN A 76 -5.31 4.37 0.36
C ASN A 76 -6.31 3.64 -0.52
N TYR A 77 -6.41 2.33 -0.33
CA TYR A 77 -7.45 1.50 -0.93
C TYR A 77 -7.84 0.36 0.00
N THR A 78 -8.95 -0.30 -0.29
CA THR A 78 -9.44 -1.42 0.51
C THR A 78 -9.65 -2.63 -0.40
N THR A 79 -9.26 -3.81 0.09
CA THR A 79 -9.52 -5.10 -0.54
C THR A 79 -10.47 -5.92 0.33
N GLY A 80 -11.24 -6.82 -0.30
CA GLY A 80 -12.27 -7.60 0.40
C GLY A 80 -13.55 -6.80 0.66
N SER A 81 -14.48 -7.39 1.39
CA SER A 81 -15.77 -6.78 1.69
C SER A 81 -16.23 -7.08 3.12
N GLY A 82 -17.02 -6.19 3.70
CA GLY A 82 -17.59 -6.34 5.02
C GLY A 82 -16.54 -6.57 6.11
N LYS A 83 -16.72 -7.60 6.94
CA LYS A 83 -15.81 -7.93 8.05
C LYS A 83 -14.42 -8.42 7.61
N ASN A 84 -14.28 -8.82 6.34
CA ASN A 84 -13.02 -9.30 5.76
C ASN A 84 -12.31 -8.21 4.94
N SER A 85 -12.70 -6.95 5.10
CA SER A 85 -12.03 -5.85 4.42
C SER A 85 -10.66 -5.56 5.04
N THR A 86 -9.65 -5.34 4.18
CA THR A 86 -8.30 -4.95 4.58
C THR A 86 -7.96 -3.61 3.93
N GLY A 87 -7.63 -2.63 4.76
CA GLY A 87 -7.16 -1.31 4.30
C GLY A 87 -5.67 -1.34 3.99
N TRP A 88 -5.28 -0.66 2.93
CA TRP A 88 -3.91 -0.57 2.43
C TRP A 88 -3.51 0.89 2.23
N SER A 89 -2.25 1.17 2.43
CA SER A 89 -1.59 2.39 1.97
C SER A 89 -0.56 2.01 0.91
N ALA A 90 -0.50 2.77 -0.18
CA ALA A 90 0.30 2.44 -1.35
C ALA A 90 1.03 3.64 -1.94
N VAL A 91 2.14 3.36 -2.60
CA VAL A 91 2.82 4.22 -3.57
C VAL A 91 2.82 3.53 -4.92
N ALA A 92 2.56 4.28 -5.98
CA ALA A 92 2.55 3.74 -7.33
C ALA A 92 3.16 4.70 -8.34
N ALA A 93 3.73 4.12 -9.39
CA ALA A 93 4.27 4.82 -10.56
C ALA A 93 3.64 4.24 -11.84
N ALA A 94 3.23 5.11 -12.75
CA ALA A 94 2.71 4.69 -14.05
C ALA A 94 3.84 4.14 -14.94
N VAL A 95 3.51 3.13 -15.73
CA VAL A 95 4.38 2.53 -16.76
C VAL A 95 3.80 2.86 -18.13
N GLY A 96 4.60 3.52 -18.97
CA GLY A 96 4.20 3.83 -20.34
C GLY A 96 4.41 2.62 -21.26
N GLY A 97 3.35 2.19 -21.97
CA GLY A 97 3.46 1.15 -23.00
C GLY A 97 3.80 -0.25 -22.46
N ALA A 98 3.44 -0.56 -21.23
CA ALA A 98 3.69 -1.85 -20.61
C ALA A 98 2.98 -2.97 -21.37
N GLY A 99 3.76 -3.81 -22.04
CA GLY A 99 3.28 -4.95 -22.81
C GLY A 99 2.98 -6.14 -21.91
N GLY A 100 1.80 -6.19 -21.26
CA GLY A 100 1.25 -7.41 -20.67
C GLY A 100 2.05 -8.13 -19.59
N PHE A 101 3.17 -7.55 -19.11
CA PHE A 101 3.97 -8.13 -18.03
C PHE A 101 3.26 -8.01 -16.70
N THR A 102 3.34 -9.10 -15.96
CA THR A 102 2.90 -9.12 -14.56
C THR A 102 4.04 -9.63 -13.69
N LEU A 103 4.29 -8.91 -12.60
CA LEU A 103 5.21 -9.33 -11.56
C LEU A 103 4.53 -9.07 -10.22
N GLU A 104 4.57 -10.07 -9.34
CA GLU A 104 4.10 -9.96 -7.98
C GLU A 104 5.21 -10.39 -7.02
N LEU A 105 5.44 -9.59 -6.01
CA LEU A 105 6.43 -9.82 -4.97
C LEU A 105 5.75 -9.80 -3.61
N PHE A 106 5.83 -10.90 -2.89
CA PHE A 106 5.25 -11.04 -1.55
C PHE A 106 6.32 -11.47 -0.56
N PRO A 107 6.25 -11.03 0.71
CA PRO A 107 7.01 -11.67 1.77
C PRO A 107 6.61 -13.14 1.94
N GLU A 108 7.58 -14.02 2.19
CA GLU A 108 7.36 -15.47 2.32
C GLU A 108 6.25 -15.82 3.33
N ASN A 109 6.13 -15.07 4.41
CA ASN A 109 5.10 -15.28 5.44
C ASN A 109 3.68 -14.85 5.05
N PHE A 110 3.48 -14.34 3.82
CA PHE A 110 2.18 -13.84 3.33
C PHE A 110 1.33 -14.89 2.61
N LEU A 111 1.86 -16.09 2.40
CA LEU A 111 1.33 -17.12 1.49
C LEU A 111 -0.03 -17.73 1.85
N THR A 112 -0.57 -17.52 3.05
CA THR A 112 -1.79 -18.24 3.47
C THR A 112 -3.09 -17.71 2.88
N ARG A 113 -3.09 -16.67 2.04
CA ARG A 113 -4.33 -16.00 1.58
C ARG A 113 -4.42 -15.65 0.10
N ILE A 114 -3.41 -15.92 -0.72
CA ILE A 114 -3.49 -15.56 -2.14
C ILE A 114 -3.76 -16.80 -2.95
N ALA A 115 -4.99 -16.89 -3.49
CA ALA A 115 -5.33 -17.86 -4.51
C ALA A 115 -4.32 -17.77 -5.65
N THR A 116 -3.81 -18.92 -6.08
CA THR A 116 -2.92 -19.06 -7.23
C THR A 116 -3.49 -18.29 -8.42
N ALA A 117 -2.83 -17.18 -8.79
CA ALA A 117 -3.12 -16.54 -10.07
C ALA A 117 -2.74 -17.53 -11.17
N LEU A 118 -3.72 -18.00 -11.92
CA LEU A 118 -3.54 -18.94 -13.02
C LEU A 118 -2.55 -18.35 -14.04
N GLY A 119 -1.47 -19.07 -14.32
CA GLY A 119 -0.47 -18.69 -15.32
C GLY A 119 0.79 -17.98 -14.81
N MET A 120 0.93 -17.73 -13.50
CA MET A 120 2.15 -17.18 -12.91
C MET A 120 3.01 -18.29 -12.30
N GLN A 121 4.32 -18.21 -12.51
CA GLN A 121 5.30 -19.16 -11.96
C GLN A 121 6.04 -18.53 -10.77
N ASP A 122 6.33 -19.33 -9.76
CA ASP A 122 7.24 -18.95 -8.69
C ASP A 122 8.68 -18.94 -9.23
N ILE A 123 9.33 -17.78 -9.14
CA ILE A 123 10.66 -17.54 -9.71
C ILE A 123 11.65 -17.35 -8.58
N ARG A 124 12.82 -18.02 -8.70
CA ARG A 124 13.98 -17.74 -7.87
C ARG A 124 14.95 -16.88 -8.66
N VAL A 125 15.38 -15.76 -8.06
CA VAL A 125 16.29 -14.80 -8.70
C VAL A 125 17.76 -15.14 -8.48
N GLY A 126 18.05 -16.21 -7.71
CA GLY A 126 19.43 -16.67 -7.46
C GLY A 126 20.18 -15.87 -6.38
N ASP A 127 19.46 -15.07 -5.60
CA ASP A 127 19.98 -14.34 -4.45
C ASP A 127 19.39 -14.99 -3.19
N PRO A 128 20.17 -15.78 -2.41
CA PRO A 128 19.63 -16.55 -1.29
C PRO A 128 18.94 -15.69 -0.23
N ALA A 129 19.43 -14.47 0.04
CA ALA A 129 18.84 -13.59 1.03
C ALA A 129 17.50 -13.03 0.53
N PHE A 130 17.42 -12.70 -0.75
CA PHE A 130 16.20 -12.23 -1.38
C PHE A 130 15.17 -13.35 -1.55
N ASP A 131 15.59 -14.52 -2.04
CA ASP A 131 14.74 -15.68 -2.26
C ASP A 131 14.19 -16.30 -0.96
N GLN A 132 14.87 -16.05 0.18
CA GLN A 132 14.36 -16.40 1.52
C GLN A 132 13.37 -15.34 2.05
N ALA A 133 13.51 -14.10 1.63
CA ALA A 133 12.70 -13.00 2.13
C ALA A 133 11.40 -12.82 1.35
N PHE A 134 11.42 -13.14 0.04
CA PHE A 134 10.33 -12.84 -0.89
C PHE A 134 10.02 -14.02 -1.80
N ILE A 135 8.74 -14.13 -2.14
CA ILE A 135 8.25 -14.96 -3.23
C ILE A 135 8.02 -14.05 -4.41
N VAL A 136 8.60 -14.40 -5.54
CA VAL A 136 8.46 -13.70 -6.82
C VAL A 136 7.58 -14.53 -7.74
N ARG A 137 6.54 -13.92 -8.30
CA ARG A 137 5.69 -14.50 -9.33
C ARG A 137 5.65 -13.60 -10.54
N SER A 138 5.77 -14.18 -11.74
CA SER A 138 5.65 -13.44 -12.99
C SER A 138 5.11 -14.36 -14.09
N ASN A 139 4.52 -13.76 -15.10
CA ASN A 139 4.20 -14.44 -16.34
C ASN A 139 5.42 -14.56 -17.30
N ASP A 140 6.54 -13.91 -16.95
CA ASP A 140 7.80 -13.94 -17.71
C ASP A 140 9.00 -13.95 -16.75
N ALA A 141 9.73 -15.09 -16.72
CA ALA A 141 10.89 -15.26 -15.85
C ALA A 141 12.08 -14.39 -16.25
N ALA A 142 12.29 -14.17 -17.54
CA ALA A 142 13.38 -13.32 -18.06
C ALA A 142 13.13 -11.86 -17.68
N TYR A 143 11.88 -11.40 -17.78
CA TYR A 143 11.47 -10.09 -17.30
C TYR A 143 11.69 -9.93 -15.79
N ALA A 144 11.28 -10.91 -14.99
CA ALA A 144 11.47 -10.84 -13.55
C ALA A 144 12.95 -10.72 -13.15
N ALA A 145 13.84 -11.47 -13.85
CA ALA A 145 15.27 -11.38 -13.64
C ALA A 145 15.85 -10.01 -14.05
N ALA A 146 15.39 -9.46 -15.19
CA ALA A 146 15.79 -8.13 -15.66
C ALA A 146 15.28 -6.99 -14.76
N ALA A 147 14.07 -7.13 -14.22
CA ALA A 147 13.45 -6.11 -13.36
C ALA A 147 14.06 -6.09 -11.96
N LEU A 148 14.41 -7.26 -11.41
CA LEU A 148 14.94 -7.39 -10.04
C LEU A 148 16.48 -7.33 -10.03
N LEU A 149 17.04 -6.21 -10.51
CA LEU A 149 18.47 -5.93 -10.44
C LEU A 149 19.01 -5.99 -9.00
N PRO A 150 20.32 -6.26 -8.78
CA PRO A 150 20.90 -6.34 -7.43
C PRO A 150 20.61 -5.12 -6.56
N GLU A 151 20.64 -3.92 -7.11
CA GLU A 151 20.38 -2.66 -6.41
C GLU A 151 18.92 -2.56 -5.98
N ILE A 152 17.98 -3.00 -6.82
CA ILE A 152 16.54 -3.04 -6.51
C ILE A 152 16.28 -4.06 -5.41
N ARG A 153 16.88 -5.26 -5.49
CA ARG A 153 16.77 -6.29 -4.44
C ARG A 153 17.29 -5.78 -3.09
N ALA A 154 18.46 -5.14 -3.09
CA ALA A 154 19.05 -4.57 -1.87
C ALA A 154 18.11 -3.53 -1.21
N ARG A 155 17.51 -2.65 -1.99
CA ARG A 155 16.53 -1.66 -1.49
C ARG A 155 15.26 -2.33 -0.95
N LEU A 156 14.72 -3.32 -1.66
CA LEU A 156 13.55 -4.07 -1.21
C LEU A 156 13.81 -4.80 0.12
N LEU A 157 14.99 -5.37 0.30
CA LEU A 157 15.41 -5.98 1.56
C LEU A 157 15.55 -4.95 2.69
N ALA A 158 16.12 -3.77 2.41
CA ALA A 158 16.30 -2.69 3.39
C ALA A 158 14.97 -2.09 3.87
N GLU A 159 14.00 -1.93 2.96
CA GLU A 159 12.68 -1.35 3.27
C GLU A 159 11.66 -2.40 3.76
N ARG A 160 12.09 -3.65 3.95
CA ARG A 160 11.19 -4.74 4.40
C ARG A 160 10.55 -4.40 5.74
N PRO A 161 9.21 -4.33 5.82
CA PRO A 161 8.52 -4.03 7.07
C PRO A 161 8.69 -5.18 8.07
N PRO A 162 8.80 -4.89 9.38
CA PRO A 162 8.92 -5.92 10.42
C PRO A 162 7.77 -6.92 10.43
N SER A 163 6.56 -6.48 10.02
CA SER A 163 5.36 -7.31 9.94
C SER A 163 5.23 -8.09 8.64
N ALA A 164 6.20 -8.02 7.74
CA ALA A 164 6.22 -8.73 6.46
C ALA A 164 4.91 -8.64 5.64
N ARG A 165 4.25 -7.50 5.63
CA ARG A 165 2.95 -7.29 4.97
C ARG A 165 3.01 -6.32 3.79
N GLY A 166 4.20 -6.08 3.25
CA GLY A 166 4.40 -5.30 2.03
C GLY A 166 4.21 -6.19 0.80
N HIS A 167 3.63 -5.62 -0.26
CA HIS A 167 3.31 -6.29 -1.50
C HIS A 167 3.66 -5.37 -2.68
N LEU A 168 4.48 -5.85 -3.61
CA LEU A 168 4.80 -5.12 -4.82
C LEU A 168 4.16 -5.82 -6.02
N THR A 169 3.55 -5.03 -6.90
CA THR A 169 2.95 -5.54 -8.15
C THR A 169 3.36 -4.68 -9.33
N ILE A 170 3.61 -5.33 -10.47
CA ILE A 170 3.66 -4.70 -11.79
C ILE A 170 2.52 -5.29 -12.59
N LYS A 171 1.52 -4.49 -12.88
CA LYS A 171 0.32 -4.93 -13.58
C LYS A 171 -0.47 -3.74 -14.11
N ASP A 172 -1.16 -3.91 -15.21
CA ASP A 172 -2.10 -2.94 -15.78
C ASP A 172 -1.48 -1.54 -16.01
N GLY A 173 -0.20 -1.48 -16.44
CA GLY A 173 0.50 -0.22 -16.68
C GLY A 173 0.91 0.55 -15.41
N GLU A 174 1.02 -0.13 -14.29
CA GLU A 174 1.40 0.46 -13.01
C GLU A 174 2.38 -0.44 -12.25
N VAL A 175 3.40 0.15 -11.64
CA VAL A 175 4.17 -0.46 -10.55
C VAL A 175 3.63 0.08 -9.25
N ARG A 176 3.24 -0.80 -8.34
CA ARG A 176 2.66 -0.44 -7.05
C ARG A 176 3.29 -1.22 -5.91
N TYR A 177 3.70 -0.51 -4.86
CA TYR A 177 4.05 -1.10 -3.57
C TYR A 177 2.99 -0.70 -2.54
N ALA A 178 2.52 -1.66 -1.75
CA ALA A 178 1.47 -1.43 -0.76
C ALA A 178 1.76 -2.14 0.56
N GLU A 179 1.37 -1.52 1.67
CA GLU A 179 1.40 -2.10 3.02
C GLU A 179 0.01 -2.05 3.67
N VAL A 180 -0.28 -3.03 4.51
CA VAL A 180 -1.53 -3.06 5.29
C VAL A 180 -1.57 -1.93 6.30
N GLY A 181 -2.67 -1.18 6.32
CA GLY A 181 -2.96 -0.05 7.21
C GLY A 181 -3.00 1.29 6.49
N ALA A 182 -3.27 2.37 7.23
CA ALA A 182 -3.41 3.72 6.71
C ALA A 182 -2.10 4.53 6.84
N PHE A 183 -2.05 5.74 6.24
CA PHE A 183 -0.94 6.71 6.41
C PHE A 183 -0.93 7.41 7.79
N ASP A 184 -1.28 6.70 8.84
CA ASP A 184 -1.30 7.18 10.22
C ASP A 184 -0.07 6.74 11.04
N ASN A 185 0.75 5.87 10.47
CA ASN A 185 1.98 5.34 11.06
C ASN A 185 3.20 5.93 10.36
N GLU A 186 4.03 6.68 11.10
CA GLU A 186 5.19 7.38 10.56
C GLU A 186 6.22 6.43 9.92
N ALA A 187 6.52 5.31 10.57
CA ALA A 187 7.47 4.33 10.04
C ALA A 187 6.98 3.75 8.69
N ARG A 188 5.66 3.52 8.53
CA ARG A 188 5.08 3.10 7.25
C ARG A 188 5.17 4.20 6.20
N VAL A 189 4.89 5.45 6.58
CA VAL A 189 5.02 6.60 5.67
C VAL A 189 6.44 6.75 5.16
N MET A 190 7.44 6.60 6.04
CA MET A 190 8.85 6.66 5.66
C MET A 190 9.24 5.53 4.70
N ARG A 191 8.79 4.29 4.94
CA ARG A 191 9.01 3.18 4.01
C ARG A 191 8.36 3.42 2.65
N LEU A 192 7.09 3.82 2.63
CA LEU A 192 6.39 4.15 1.38
C LEU A 192 7.09 5.29 0.63
N ALA A 193 7.66 6.25 1.35
CA ALA A 193 8.48 7.32 0.76
C ALA A 193 9.79 6.77 0.14
N GLY A 194 10.46 5.84 0.81
CA GLY A 194 11.65 5.15 0.28
C GLY A 194 11.32 4.28 -0.95
N MET A 195 10.15 3.64 -0.93
CA MET A 195 9.68 2.82 -2.05
C MET A 195 9.30 3.61 -3.31
N LEU A 196 9.14 4.95 -3.24
CA LEU A 196 8.88 5.77 -4.44
C LEU A 196 9.97 5.60 -5.50
N GLU A 197 11.24 5.62 -5.08
CA GLU A 197 12.37 5.42 -6.00
C GLU A 197 12.33 4.02 -6.63
N VAL A 198 12.08 2.99 -5.81
CA VAL A 198 12.02 1.59 -6.28
C VAL A 198 10.90 1.39 -7.31
N VAL A 199 9.70 1.94 -7.08
CA VAL A 199 8.60 1.80 -8.05
C VAL A 199 8.88 2.60 -9.34
N CYS A 200 9.61 3.70 -9.27
CA CYS A 200 10.04 4.44 -10.46
C CYS A 200 11.12 3.69 -11.24
N ASP A 201 12.13 3.13 -10.57
CA ASP A 201 13.18 2.34 -11.21
C ASP A 201 12.59 1.10 -11.90
N LEU A 202 11.72 0.37 -11.23
CA LEU A 202 11.00 -0.76 -11.81
C LEU A 202 10.11 -0.36 -12.99
N ALA A 203 9.48 0.81 -12.94
CA ALA A 203 8.69 1.31 -14.04
C ALA A 203 9.57 1.66 -15.26
N GLU A 204 10.78 2.17 -15.07
CA GLU A 204 11.75 2.40 -16.15
C GLU A 204 12.17 1.09 -16.82
N VAL A 205 12.50 0.07 -16.02
CA VAL A 205 12.83 -1.26 -16.56
C VAL A 205 11.66 -1.85 -17.33
N ALA A 206 10.43 -1.73 -16.81
CA ALA A 206 9.23 -2.24 -17.46
C ALA A 206 8.95 -1.58 -18.83
N GLU A 207 9.32 -0.30 -19.01
CA GLU A 207 9.16 0.41 -20.28
C GLU A 207 10.20 0.03 -21.34
N VAL A 208 11.42 -0.26 -20.89
CA VAL A 208 12.53 -0.62 -21.79
C VAL A 208 12.44 -2.07 -22.24
N TYR A 209 11.91 -2.94 -21.40
CA TYR A 209 11.74 -4.35 -21.69
C TYR A 209 10.56 -4.54 -22.67
N LYS A 210 10.88 -4.61 -23.96
CA LYS A 210 9.93 -4.92 -25.03
C LYS A 210 10.15 -6.37 -25.47
N VAL A 211 9.08 -7.14 -25.47
CA VAL A 211 9.05 -8.45 -26.15
C VAL A 211 8.90 -8.25 -27.63
#